data_46a17db73eeb42e8ca0700f1a271b470
#
_entry.id   46a17db73eeb42e8ca0700f1a271b470
#
_cell.length_a   1.000
_cell.length_b   1.000
_cell.length_c   1.000
_cell.angle_alpha   90.00
_cell.angle_beta   90.00
_cell.angle_gamma   90.00
#
_symmetry.space_group_name_H-M   'P 1'
#
loop_
_entity.id
_entity.type
_entity.pdbx_description
1 polymer ?
#
loop_
_entity_poly.entity_id
_entity_poly.type
_entity_poly.pdbx_seq_one_letter_code
_entity_poly.pdbx_strand_id
1 'polypeptide(L)'
;MAFDGIVIANLVKEFSDALTGGKIAKITQTERDELLFTIKNFRETKRLLLSVNASLPLAYLTDTNKQGPMTAPNFCMLLRKHIGSGRIVSVSQPGLERCIHFEIEHLDEMGDLCRKLLIVELMGKYSNIIFCSPDGTILDSIKHISVQVSSVREVLPGRQYFLPQTVAKQDPLTASADDFAAILAQSPAPAGKAIYTNFTGISPVMAEEFCYEASIDADRPASELNELERTHLGHTLELAMESIKNGQFSPCIVYREDEPLEFAALPLTSFPPEYQVEHFDSISKVLETYYASKNVITRIRQKSSDLRRIVQTALERNYKKYDLQQKQLKDTEKRDKYKLYGELLNTYGYELTGGEKELVCTNYYTGKEVKIPLDPQLTARENSQKYFDKYGKLKRTFEAQSQLIEETKQEIEHLESISTSLDIALKEEDLTQIKQELTEYGFIKKHGPAGKKMKITSRPFHYLSSDGFHIYVGKNNYQNEELTFKIATGNDWWFHAKGIPGSHVIVKSEGKELPDRTFEEAAGLAAYYSKGRENEKVEIDYVQKKQVKKVAGAAPGFVIYHTNYSMMATPSNQLEELPS
;
A
#
# COMPACT_ATOMS: atom_id res chain seq x y z
N MET A 1 12.62 -6.49 -11.70
CA MET A 1 12.51 -7.23 -10.41
C MET A 1 13.93 -7.50 -9.96
N ALA A 2 14.34 -6.90 -8.86
CA ALA A 2 15.69 -7.07 -8.30
C ALA A 2 16.02 -8.52 -7.88
N PHE A 3 15.01 -9.33 -7.56
CA PHE A 3 15.20 -10.74 -7.21
C PHE A 3 15.31 -11.58 -8.49
N ASP A 4 16.49 -11.57 -9.08
CA ASP A 4 16.82 -12.22 -10.36
C ASP A 4 17.65 -13.51 -10.18
N GLY A 5 18.08 -14.11 -11.30
CA GLY A 5 18.89 -15.34 -11.27
C GLY A 5 20.28 -15.13 -10.68
N ILE A 6 20.85 -13.93 -10.78
CA ILE A 6 22.18 -13.61 -10.21
C ILE A 6 22.10 -13.52 -8.69
N VAL A 7 21.02 -12.92 -8.16
CA VAL A 7 20.74 -12.92 -6.71
C VAL A 7 20.54 -14.35 -6.19
N ILE A 8 19.84 -15.21 -6.94
CA ILE A 8 19.70 -16.64 -6.59
C ILE A 8 21.06 -17.32 -6.59
N ALA A 9 21.93 -17.04 -7.56
CA ALA A 9 23.28 -17.63 -7.60
C ALA A 9 24.10 -17.27 -6.34
N ASN A 10 24.02 -16.02 -5.89
CA ASN A 10 24.66 -15.59 -4.64
C ASN A 10 24.05 -16.29 -3.42
N LEU A 11 22.70 -16.41 -3.35
CA LEU A 11 22.04 -17.18 -2.30
C LEU A 11 22.46 -18.64 -2.26
N VAL A 12 22.54 -19.29 -3.42
CA VAL A 12 22.97 -20.70 -3.54
C VAL A 12 24.40 -20.86 -3.04
N LYS A 13 25.31 -19.93 -3.37
CA LYS A 13 26.67 -19.92 -2.83
C LYS A 13 26.67 -19.77 -1.31
N GLU A 14 25.95 -18.80 -0.77
CA GLU A 14 25.84 -18.57 0.69
C GLU A 14 25.20 -19.78 1.41
N PHE A 15 24.14 -20.36 0.86
CA PHE A 15 23.48 -21.53 1.43
C PHE A 15 24.37 -22.78 1.34
N SER A 16 25.10 -22.95 0.25
CA SER A 16 26.03 -24.06 0.09
C SER A 16 27.13 -24.01 1.15
N ASP A 17 27.72 -22.84 1.38
CA ASP A 17 28.76 -22.63 2.38
C ASP A 17 28.25 -22.81 3.82
N ALA A 18 27.05 -22.29 4.11
CA ALA A 18 26.53 -22.27 5.48
C ALA A 18 25.77 -23.56 5.87
N LEU A 19 25.10 -24.23 4.91
CA LEU A 19 24.13 -25.30 5.22
C LEU A 19 24.57 -26.69 4.81
N THR A 20 25.49 -26.83 3.85
CA THR A 20 25.96 -28.17 3.41
C THR A 20 26.57 -28.94 4.56
N GLY A 21 26.19 -30.21 4.72
CA GLY A 21 26.56 -31.05 5.86
C GLY A 21 25.70 -30.83 7.12
N GLY A 22 24.90 -29.76 7.15
CA GLY A 22 24.06 -29.40 8.28
C GLY A 22 22.85 -30.32 8.44
N LYS A 23 22.50 -30.62 9.71
CA LYS A 23 21.36 -31.45 10.10
C LYS A 23 20.14 -30.59 10.31
N ILE A 24 19.01 -30.95 9.69
CA ILE A 24 17.71 -30.32 9.88
C ILE A 24 17.19 -30.67 11.28
N ALA A 25 17.21 -29.70 12.20
CA ALA A 25 16.80 -29.88 13.58
C ALA A 25 15.30 -29.61 13.78
N LYS A 26 14.73 -28.67 13.02
CA LYS A 26 13.32 -28.30 13.13
C LYS A 26 12.80 -27.73 11.80
N ILE A 27 11.55 -28.08 11.47
CA ILE A 27 10.80 -27.51 10.34
C ILE A 27 9.52 -26.89 10.91
N THR A 28 9.27 -25.65 10.58
CA THR A 28 8.11 -24.90 11.05
C THR A 28 7.45 -24.21 9.85
N GLN A 29 6.17 -24.39 9.64
CA GLN A 29 5.39 -23.60 8.69
C GLN A 29 4.74 -22.46 9.47
N THR A 30 5.31 -21.26 9.34
CA THR A 30 4.94 -20.07 10.14
C THR A 30 3.71 -19.38 9.58
N GLU A 31 3.56 -19.42 8.25
CA GLU A 31 2.39 -18.94 7.54
C GLU A 31 1.98 -19.95 6.45
N ARG A 32 0.87 -19.72 5.76
CA ARG A 32 0.33 -20.64 4.74
C ARG A 32 1.34 -20.95 3.64
N ASP A 33 2.20 -20.00 3.30
CA ASP A 33 3.15 -20.04 2.19
C ASP A 33 4.60 -19.78 2.64
N GLU A 34 4.91 -19.99 3.93
CA GLU A 34 6.23 -19.75 4.51
C GLU A 34 6.71 -20.91 5.37
N LEU A 35 7.94 -21.36 5.15
CA LEU A 35 8.66 -22.36 5.94
C LEU A 35 9.88 -21.76 6.60
N LEU A 36 10.14 -22.15 7.84
CA LEU A 36 11.36 -21.85 8.59
C LEU A 36 12.06 -23.17 8.97
N PHE A 37 13.25 -23.38 8.44
CA PHE A 37 14.13 -24.49 8.81
C PHE A 37 15.13 -24.04 9.85
N THR A 38 15.29 -24.82 10.90
CA THR A 38 16.41 -24.67 11.84
C THR A 38 17.41 -25.78 11.55
N ILE A 39 18.63 -25.42 11.17
CA ILE A 39 19.68 -26.31 10.71
C ILE A 39 20.86 -26.18 11.66
N LYS A 40 21.34 -27.29 12.17
CA LYS A 40 22.53 -27.37 13.00
C LYS A 40 23.70 -27.82 12.13
N ASN A 41 24.68 -26.95 11.94
CA ASN A 41 25.90 -27.25 11.23
C ASN A 41 27.10 -27.04 12.18
N PHE A 42 27.78 -28.12 12.53
CA PHE A 42 28.83 -28.15 13.59
C PHE A 42 28.31 -27.53 14.90
N ARG A 43 28.85 -26.39 15.31
CA ARG A 43 28.50 -25.69 16.56
C ARG A 43 27.51 -24.55 16.34
N GLU A 44 27.17 -24.26 15.08
CA GLU A 44 26.28 -23.16 14.72
C GLU A 44 24.85 -23.64 14.46
N THR A 45 23.92 -22.78 14.76
CA THR A 45 22.50 -22.96 14.39
C THR A 45 22.12 -21.89 13.40
N LYS A 46 21.85 -22.30 12.17
CA LYS A 46 21.37 -21.42 11.10
C LYS A 46 19.87 -21.58 10.93
N ARG A 47 19.19 -20.51 10.57
CA ARG A 47 17.77 -20.53 10.22
C ARG A 47 17.61 -20.10 8.78
N LEU A 48 16.94 -20.94 7.99
CA LEU A 48 16.62 -20.69 6.60
C LEU A 48 15.11 -20.40 6.50
N LEU A 49 14.78 -19.19 6.08
CA LEU A 49 13.40 -18.81 5.78
C LEU A 49 13.15 -18.95 4.29
N LEU A 50 12.07 -19.66 3.94
CA LEU A 50 11.58 -19.83 2.57
C LEU A 50 10.15 -19.33 2.50
N SER A 51 9.89 -18.27 1.76
CA SER A 51 8.56 -17.71 1.54
C SER A 51 8.24 -17.74 0.05
N VAL A 52 7.12 -18.33 -0.29
CA VAL A 52 6.58 -18.36 -1.66
C VAL A 52 5.32 -17.52 -1.78
N ASN A 53 5.26 -16.45 -1.01
CA ASN A 53 4.20 -15.46 -1.11
C ASN A 53 4.14 -14.88 -2.53
N ALA A 54 2.92 -14.76 -3.09
CA ALA A 54 2.75 -14.34 -4.48
C ALA A 54 3.28 -12.92 -4.77
N SER A 55 3.23 -12.05 -3.77
CA SER A 55 3.68 -10.66 -3.89
C SER A 55 5.14 -10.49 -3.49
N LEU A 56 5.66 -11.38 -2.60
CA LEU A 56 6.97 -11.23 -2.00
C LEU A 56 7.62 -12.62 -1.75
N PRO A 57 8.03 -13.32 -2.82
CA PRO A 57 8.77 -14.56 -2.67
C PRO A 57 10.20 -14.28 -2.19
N LEU A 58 10.65 -15.00 -1.16
CA LEU A 58 11.94 -14.79 -0.50
C LEU A 58 12.58 -16.09 -0.05
N ALA A 59 13.90 -16.14 -0.10
CA ALA A 59 14.71 -17.16 0.54
C ALA A 59 15.94 -16.48 1.14
N TYR A 60 16.19 -16.62 2.45
CA TYR A 60 17.37 -16.05 3.10
C TYR A 60 17.66 -16.68 4.47
N LEU A 61 18.90 -16.54 4.93
CA LEU A 61 19.29 -16.88 6.29
C LEU A 61 18.89 -15.74 7.24
N THR A 62 18.38 -16.09 8.42
CA THR A 62 17.93 -15.12 9.42
C THR A 62 18.24 -15.58 10.84
N ASP A 63 18.46 -14.63 11.74
CA ASP A 63 18.55 -14.89 13.17
C ASP A 63 17.19 -14.91 13.86
N THR A 64 16.14 -14.48 13.16
CA THR A 64 14.78 -14.38 13.69
C THR A 64 14.17 -15.76 13.85
N ASN A 65 13.62 -16.04 15.04
CA ASN A 65 12.88 -17.26 15.32
C ASN A 65 11.37 -16.95 15.31
N LYS A 66 10.67 -17.47 14.31
CA LYS A 66 9.21 -17.34 14.22
C LYS A 66 8.53 -18.59 14.79
N GLN A 67 7.46 -18.39 15.56
CA GLN A 67 6.64 -19.49 16.05
C GLN A 67 5.60 -19.88 14.98
N GLY A 68 5.40 -21.18 14.82
CA GLY A 68 4.33 -21.71 13.96
C GLY A 68 2.99 -21.85 14.71
N PRO A 69 1.91 -22.18 13.99
CA PRO A 69 0.62 -22.47 14.58
C PRO A 69 0.68 -23.70 15.50
N MET A 70 -0.27 -23.81 16.44
CA MET A 70 -0.35 -24.96 17.38
C MET A 70 -0.45 -26.29 16.65
N THR A 71 -1.17 -26.34 15.53
CA THR A 71 -1.28 -27.52 14.66
C THR A 71 -0.54 -27.25 13.37
N ALA A 72 0.48 -28.05 13.06
CA ALA A 72 1.26 -27.90 11.84
C ALA A 72 0.44 -28.31 10.61
N PRO A 73 0.50 -27.54 9.50
CA PRO A 73 -0.14 -27.93 8.24
C PRO A 73 0.41 -29.25 7.66
N ASN A 74 -0.39 -29.90 6.82
CA ASN A 74 -0.07 -31.22 6.26
C ASN A 74 1.28 -31.26 5.54
N PHE A 75 1.60 -30.27 4.71
CA PHE A 75 2.88 -30.21 4.02
C PHE A 75 4.06 -30.15 4.99
N CYS A 76 3.96 -29.37 6.07
CA CYS A 76 4.97 -29.32 7.11
C CYS A 76 5.13 -30.67 7.83
N MET A 77 4.03 -31.36 8.10
CA MET A 77 4.06 -32.69 8.73
C MET A 77 4.71 -33.72 7.82
N LEU A 78 4.44 -33.67 6.52
CA LEU A 78 5.05 -34.54 5.52
C LEU A 78 6.57 -34.30 5.45
N LEU A 79 7.01 -33.02 5.39
CA LEU A 79 8.44 -32.70 5.42
C LEU A 79 9.11 -33.20 6.71
N ARG A 80 8.47 -33.02 7.88
CA ARG A 80 9.00 -33.53 9.17
C ARG A 80 9.14 -35.05 9.16
N LYS A 81 8.18 -35.76 8.59
CA LYS A 81 8.20 -37.22 8.48
C LYS A 81 9.39 -37.72 7.62
N HIS A 82 9.61 -37.09 6.47
CA HIS A 82 10.57 -37.58 5.48
C HIS A 82 11.98 -37.01 5.65
N ILE A 83 12.11 -35.73 5.97
CA ILE A 83 13.41 -35.05 6.04
C ILE A 83 13.71 -34.42 7.41
N GLY A 84 12.85 -34.65 8.42
CA GLY A 84 13.16 -34.32 9.79
C GLY A 84 14.40 -35.09 10.25
N SER A 85 15.40 -34.40 10.80
CA SER A 85 16.72 -34.94 11.13
C SER A 85 17.61 -35.35 9.94
N GLY A 86 17.18 -35.11 8.70
CA GLY A 86 17.99 -35.28 7.49
C GLY A 86 19.16 -34.28 7.42
N ARG A 87 20.08 -34.54 6.51
CA ARG A 87 21.29 -33.74 6.26
C ARG A 87 21.22 -33.12 4.87
N ILE A 88 21.52 -31.83 4.76
CA ILE A 88 21.65 -31.16 3.47
C ILE A 88 22.94 -31.62 2.80
N VAL A 89 22.84 -32.21 1.63
CA VAL A 89 23.99 -32.74 0.86
C VAL A 89 24.51 -31.68 -0.10
N SER A 90 23.59 -31.03 -0.82
CA SER A 90 23.96 -29.98 -1.77
C SER A 90 22.86 -28.92 -1.88
N VAL A 91 23.26 -27.73 -2.31
CA VAL A 91 22.38 -26.65 -2.72
C VAL A 91 22.82 -26.24 -4.12
N SER A 92 21.89 -26.19 -5.06
CA SER A 92 22.19 -25.88 -6.47
C SER A 92 21.10 -25.06 -7.15
N GLN A 93 21.48 -24.47 -8.27
CA GLN A 93 20.59 -23.70 -9.15
C GLN A 93 20.75 -24.23 -10.59
N PRO A 94 19.68 -24.52 -11.33
CA PRO A 94 19.80 -24.87 -12.74
C PRO A 94 20.01 -23.61 -13.59
N GLY A 95 21.20 -23.46 -14.17
CA GLY A 95 21.60 -22.23 -14.87
C GLY A 95 21.45 -21.00 -13.99
N LEU A 96 20.90 -19.90 -14.53
CA LEU A 96 20.47 -18.73 -13.73
C LEU A 96 18.95 -18.67 -13.55
N GLU A 97 18.28 -19.81 -13.46
CA GLU A 97 16.84 -19.84 -13.18
C GLU A 97 16.53 -19.40 -11.74
N ARG A 98 15.33 -18.84 -11.54
CA ARG A 98 14.88 -18.42 -10.19
C ARG A 98 14.36 -19.59 -9.38
N CYS A 99 15.22 -20.59 -9.20
CA CYS A 99 14.92 -21.85 -8.55
C CYS A 99 16.12 -22.32 -7.73
N ILE A 100 15.88 -22.82 -6.51
CA ILE A 100 16.88 -23.38 -5.62
C ILE A 100 16.54 -24.84 -5.33
N HIS A 101 17.48 -25.74 -5.55
CA HIS A 101 17.36 -27.15 -5.27
C HIS A 101 18.18 -27.51 -4.03
N PHE A 102 17.53 -28.09 -3.01
CA PHE A 102 18.17 -28.67 -1.84
C PHE A 102 18.11 -30.19 -1.94
N GLU A 103 19.23 -30.85 -2.06
CA GLU A 103 19.32 -32.30 -1.95
C GLU A 103 19.52 -32.66 -0.48
N ILE A 104 18.64 -33.53 0.05
CA ILE A 104 18.60 -33.87 1.47
C ILE A 104 18.67 -35.39 1.61
N GLU A 105 19.65 -35.85 2.39
CA GLU A 105 19.85 -37.25 2.74
C GLU A 105 19.20 -37.54 4.10
N HIS A 106 18.48 -38.63 4.19
CA HIS A 106 17.79 -39.07 5.40
C HIS A 106 17.70 -40.59 5.46
N LEU A 107 17.45 -41.11 6.65
CA LEU A 107 17.13 -42.52 6.83
C LEU A 107 15.63 -42.72 6.67
N ASP A 108 15.22 -43.73 5.89
CA ASP A 108 13.82 -44.13 5.75
C ASP A 108 13.32 -44.91 6.98
N GLU A 109 12.10 -45.39 6.93
CA GLU A 109 11.47 -46.16 8.02
C GLU A 109 12.15 -47.54 8.26
N MET A 110 12.92 -48.05 7.30
CA MET A 110 13.69 -49.30 7.39
C MET A 110 15.14 -49.04 7.83
N GLY A 111 15.56 -47.80 7.89
CA GLY A 111 16.92 -47.39 8.25
C GLY A 111 17.87 -47.28 7.06
N ASP A 112 17.35 -47.38 5.84
CA ASP A 112 18.12 -47.27 4.60
C ASP A 112 18.34 -45.77 4.26
N LEU A 113 19.53 -45.47 3.73
CA LEU A 113 19.90 -44.11 3.35
C LEU A 113 19.23 -43.72 2.06
N CYS A 114 18.34 -42.73 2.13
CA CYS A 114 17.57 -42.20 1.03
C CYS A 114 17.84 -40.75 0.77
N ARG A 115 17.61 -40.29 -0.45
CA ARG A 115 17.69 -38.89 -0.82
C ARG A 115 16.35 -38.35 -1.24
N LYS A 116 16.13 -37.04 -0.99
CA LYS A 116 14.96 -36.29 -1.40
C LYS A 116 15.39 -34.93 -1.92
N LEU A 117 14.56 -34.34 -2.76
CA LEU A 117 14.79 -33.04 -3.36
C LEU A 117 13.71 -32.06 -2.89
N LEU A 118 14.14 -30.96 -2.30
CA LEU A 118 13.28 -29.82 -1.97
C LEU A 118 13.58 -28.70 -2.96
N ILE A 119 12.61 -28.35 -3.78
CA ILE A 119 12.74 -27.35 -4.84
C ILE A 119 11.98 -26.09 -4.42
N VAL A 120 12.64 -24.94 -4.47
CA VAL A 120 12.07 -23.63 -4.13
C VAL A 120 12.08 -22.77 -5.37
N GLU A 121 10.91 -22.49 -5.92
CA GLU A 121 10.71 -21.63 -7.09
C GLU A 121 10.31 -20.22 -6.62
N LEU A 122 11.03 -19.21 -7.07
CA LEU A 122 10.85 -17.81 -6.66
C LEU A 122 10.44 -16.94 -7.87
N MET A 123 9.25 -17.21 -8.40
CA MET A 123 8.74 -16.67 -9.68
C MET A 123 7.48 -15.81 -9.48
N GLY A 124 7.45 -14.93 -8.46
CA GLY A 124 6.31 -14.07 -8.14
C GLY A 124 5.05 -14.90 -7.83
N LYS A 125 3.95 -14.65 -8.50
CA LYS A 125 2.69 -15.38 -8.27
C LYS A 125 2.77 -16.90 -8.53
N TYR A 126 3.77 -17.35 -9.27
CA TYR A 126 4.01 -18.76 -9.59
C TYR A 126 5.00 -19.42 -8.62
N SER A 127 5.47 -18.73 -7.60
CA SER A 127 6.38 -19.27 -6.61
C SER A 127 5.77 -20.44 -5.86
N ASN A 128 6.59 -21.49 -5.62
CA ASN A 128 6.16 -22.70 -4.94
C ASN A 128 7.33 -23.38 -4.19
N ILE A 129 7.02 -24.20 -3.20
CA ILE A 129 7.96 -25.15 -2.58
C ILE A 129 7.46 -26.54 -2.89
N ILE A 130 8.27 -27.33 -3.59
CA ILE A 130 7.91 -28.62 -4.13
C ILE A 130 8.85 -29.67 -3.53
N PHE A 131 8.28 -30.74 -3.02
CA PHE A 131 9.04 -31.85 -2.44
C PHE A 131 8.96 -33.07 -3.36
N CYS A 132 10.12 -33.56 -3.80
CA CYS A 132 10.24 -34.61 -4.79
C CYS A 132 11.11 -35.77 -4.30
N SER A 133 10.88 -36.95 -4.90
CA SER A 133 11.83 -38.06 -4.90
C SER A 133 13.01 -37.77 -5.84
N PRO A 134 14.10 -38.55 -5.78
CA PRO A 134 15.30 -38.28 -6.59
C PRO A 134 15.07 -38.38 -8.10
N ASP A 135 14.09 -39.15 -8.53
CA ASP A 135 13.65 -39.30 -9.93
C ASP A 135 12.78 -38.13 -10.43
N GLY A 136 12.53 -37.13 -9.57
CA GLY A 136 11.74 -35.95 -9.89
C GLY A 136 10.22 -36.15 -9.72
N THR A 137 9.75 -37.31 -9.20
CA THR A 137 8.32 -37.48 -8.90
C THR A 137 7.93 -36.60 -7.71
N ILE A 138 6.91 -35.77 -7.87
CA ILE A 138 6.40 -34.85 -6.83
C ILE A 138 5.73 -35.67 -5.72
N LEU A 139 6.22 -35.59 -4.52
CA LEU A 139 5.61 -36.16 -3.33
C LEU A 139 4.52 -35.27 -2.75
N ASP A 140 4.79 -33.96 -2.70
CA ASP A 140 3.81 -32.93 -2.33
C ASP A 140 4.37 -31.53 -2.63
N SER A 141 3.54 -30.51 -2.45
CA SER A 141 3.94 -29.11 -2.59
C SER A 141 3.16 -28.21 -1.65
N ILE A 142 3.74 -27.04 -1.28
CA ILE A 142 3.06 -26.08 -0.41
C ILE A 142 1.85 -25.43 -1.09
N LYS A 143 1.87 -25.36 -2.44
CA LYS A 143 0.75 -24.92 -3.27
C LYS A 143 0.45 -25.98 -4.33
N HIS A 144 -0.73 -26.56 -4.27
CA HIS A 144 -1.20 -27.48 -5.31
C HIS A 144 -1.68 -26.71 -6.53
N ILE A 145 -1.16 -27.04 -7.70
CA ILE A 145 -1.52 -26.42 -8.99
C ILE A 145 -2.13 -27.49 -9.89
N SER A 146 -3.43 -27.38 -10.15
CA SER A 146 -4.15 -28.26 -11.07
C SER A 146 -4.21 -27.67 -12.48
N VAL A 147 -4.67 -28.48 -13.45
CA VAL A 147 -4.92 -28.04 -14.85
C VAL A 147 -5.87 -26.84 -14.93
N GLN A 148 -6.78 -26.72 -13.98
CA GLN A 148 -7.72 -25.58 -13.90
C GLN A 148 -7.04 -24.26 -13.52
N VAL A 149 -5.89 -24.32 -12.82
CA VAL A 149 -5.14 -23.15 -12.35
C VAL A 149 -4.02 -22.78 -13.32
N SER A 150 -3.40 -23.75 -13.97
CA SER A 150 -2.30 -23.56 -14.93
C SER A 150 -2.44 -24.50 -16.12
N SER A 151 -2.37 -23.91 -17.32
CA SER A 151 -2.30 -24.67 -18.58
C SER A 151 -0.90 -25.18 -18.91
N VAL A 152 0.14 -24.70 -18.19
CA VAL A 152 1.54 -25.01 -18.49
C VAL A 152 1.97 -26.32 -17.83
N ARG A 153 1.65 -26.50 -16.55
CA ARG A 153 1.97 -27.72 -15.79
C ARG A 153 1.08 -27.90 -14.57
N GLU A 154 0.97 -29.14 -14.13
CA GLU A 154 0.40 -29.48 -12.83
C GLU A 154 1.51 -29.62 -11.78
N VAL A 155 1.24 -29.19 -10.56
CA VAL A 155 2.08 -29.45 -9.39
C VAL A 155 1.24 -30.15 -8.34
N LEU A 156 1.15 -31.47 -8.48
CA LEU A 156 0.33 -32.36 -7.66
C LEU A 156 1.12 -33.63 -7.33
N PRO A 157 0.84 -34.29 -6.20
CA PRO A 157 1.45 -35.60 -5.86
C PRO A 157 1.34 -36.62 -7.00
N GLY A 158 2.44 -37.36 -7.27
CA GLY A 158 2.53 -38.36 -8.30
C GLY A 158 2.80 -37.81 -9.72
N ARG A 159 2.87 -36.50 -9.91
CA ARG A 159 3.27 -35.89 -11.18
C ARG A 159 4.79 -35.73 -11.25
N GLN A 160 5.31 -35.71 -12.49
CA GLN A 160 6.73 -35.46 -12.73
C GLN A 160 7.02 -33.96 -12.65
N TYR A 161 8.05 -33.59 -11.87
CA TYR A 161 8.54 -32.23 -11.83
C TYR A 161 9.27 -31.87 -13.12
N PHE A 162 9.04 -30.71 -13.65
CA PHE A 162 9.85 -30.06 -14.68
C PHE A 162 9.79 -28.54 -14.52
N LEU A 163 10.87 -27.89 -14.92
CA LEU A 163 10.94 -26.43 -14.93
C LEU A 163 10.24 -25.92 -16.21
N PRO A 164 9.20 -25.06 -16.10
CA PRO A 164 8.48 -24.59 -17.28
C PRO A 164 9.34 -23.60 -18.08
N GLN A 165 9.67 -23.96 -19.31
CA GLN A 165 10.30 -23.03 -20.25
C GLN A 165 9.19 -22.28 -21.00
N THR A 166 8.89 -21.06 -20.59
CA THR A 166 7.85 -20.22 -21.21
C THR A 166 8.36 -19.40 -22.40
N VAL A 167 9.67 -19.14 -22.44
CA VAL A 167 10.36 -18.41 -23.52
C VAL A 167 11.72 -19.09 -23.72
N ALA A 168 12.12 -19.31 -24.97
CA ALA A 168 13.44 -19.85 -25.30
C ALA A 168 14.52 -18.78 -25.06
N LYS A 169 14.94 -18.64 -23.80
CA LYS A 169 16.09 -17.80 -23.41
C LYS A 169 17.34 -18.66 -23.36
N GLN A 170 18.48 -18.06 -23.69
CA GLN A 170 19.76 -18.73 -23.53
C GLN A 170 20.27 -18.65 -22.10
N ASP A 171 21.01 -19.68 -21.69
CA ASP A 171 21.74 -19.65 -20.42
C ASP A 171 22.99 -18.77 -20.55
N PRO A 172 23.06 -17.61 -19.87
CA PRO A 172 24.18 -16.71 -20.00
C PRO A 172 25.47 -17.30 -19.43
N LEU A 173 25.38 -18.28 -18.53
CA LEU A 173 26.57 -18.95 -17.99
C LEU A 173 27.33 -19.79 -19.02
N THR A 174 26.67 -20.23 -20.10
CA THR A 174 27.30 -21.02 -21.16
C THR A 174 27.60 -20.22 -22.42
N ALA A 175 27.09 -18.98 -22.51
CA ALA A 175 27.28 -18.10 -23.66
C ALA A 175 28.70 -17.49 -23.64
N SER A 176 29.32 -17.42 -24.84
CA SER A 176 30.58 -16.73 -25.08
C SER A 176 30.34 -15.24 -25.42
N ALA A 177 31.40 -14.43 -25.44
CA ALA A 177 31.33 -13.03 -25.88
C ALA A 177 30.74 -12.91 -27.31
N ASP A 178 31.08 -13.83 -28.21
CA ASP A 178 30.57 -13.86 -29.58
C ASP A 178 29.06 -14.20 -29.61
N ASP A 179 28.58 -15.09 -28.77
CA ASP A 179 27.15 -15.41 -28.65
C ASP A 179 26.34 -14.21 -28.17
N PHE A 180 26.83 -13.47 -27.18
CA PHE A 180 26.24 -12.21 -26.73
C PHE A 180 26.20 -11.17 -27.88
N ALA A 181 27.33 -10.95 -28.56
CA ALA A 181 27.43 -10.01 -29.65
C ALA A 181 26.50 -10.35 -30.83
N ALA A 182 26.37 -11.64 -31.19
CA ALA A 182 25.49 -12.12 -32.24
C ALA A 182 24.01 -11.85 -31.96
N ILE A 183 23.57 -12.05 -30.71
CA ILE A 183 22.19 -11.77 -30.28
C ILE A 183 21.90 -10.28 -30.30
N LEU A 184 22.84 -9.45 -29.82
CA LEU A 184 22.71 -8.00 -29.85
C LEU A 184 22.62 -7.47 -31.30
N ALA A 185 23.39 -8.04 -32.23
CA ALA A 185 23.36 -7.64 -33.64
C ALA A 185 21.99 -7.87 -34.30
N GLN A 186 21.24 -8.87 -33.86
CA GLN A 186 19.94 -9.26 -34.43
C GLN A 186 18.75 -8.58 -33.75
N SER A 187 18.96 -7.94 -32.60
CA SER A 187 17.87 -7.39 -31.78
C SER A 187 17.58 -5.92 -32.14
N PRO A 188 16.35 -5.59 -32.56
CA PRO A 188 15.94 -4.20 -32.76
C PRO A 188 15.61 -3.48 -31.46
N ALA A 189 15.58 -4.20 -30.34
CA ALA A 189 15.26 -3.64 -29.02
C ALA A 189 16.44 -2.81 -28.46
N PRO A 190 16.20 -1.91 -27.49
CA PRO A 190 17.27 -1.27 -26.72
C PRO A 190 18.26 -2.30 -26.17
N ALA A 191 19.55 -1.94 -26.07
CA ALA A 191 20.62 -2.87 -25.70
C ALA A 191 20.36 -3.56 -24.34
N GLY A 192 19.98 -2.81 -23.31
CA GLY A 192 19.60 -3.39 -22.02
C GLY A 192 18.43 -4.36 -22.14
N LYS A 193 17.39 -4.02 -22.92
CA LYS A 193 16.24 -4.89 -23.14
C LYS A 193 16.63 -6.14 -23.93
N ALA A 194 17.49 -6.03 -24.92
CA ALA A 194 17.98 -7.17 -25.69
C ALA A 194 18.69 -8.19 -24.78
N ILE A 195 19.46 -7.75 -23.78
CA ILE A 195 20.12 -8.61 -22.82
C ILE A 195 19.08 -9.38 -21.99
N TYR A 196 18.22 -8.69 -21.20
CA TYR A 196 17.36 -9.39 -20.25
C TYR A 196 16.18 -10.16 -20.91
N THR A 197 15.86 -9.90 -22.16
CA THR A 197 14.83 -10.67 -22.89
C THR A 197 15.36 -11.94 -23.51
N ASN A 198 16.64 -11.99 -23.89
CA ASN A 198 17.24 -13.15 -24.55
C ASN A 198 18.03 -14.07 -23.62
N PHE A 199 18.45 -13.57 -22.45
CA PHE A 199 19.21 -14.37 -21.48
C PHE A 199 18.42 -14.60 -20.19
N THR A 200 18.53 -15.81 -19.64
CA THR A 200 17.87 -16.21 -18.41
C THR A 200 18.53 -15.57 -17.20
N GLY A 201 17.72 -15.14 -16.23
CA GLY A 201 18.21 -14.75 -14.91
C GLY A 201 18.82 -13.36 -14.79
N ILE A 202 18.91 -12.58 -15.86
CA ILE A 202 19.36 -11.19 -15.83
C ILE A 202 18.15 -10.26 -15.68
N SER A 203 18.20 -9.37 -14.69
CA SER A 203 17.18 -8.32 -14.49
C SER A 203 17.44 -7.10 -15.37
N PRO A 204 16.42 -6.22 -15.59
CA PRO A 204 16.64 -4.95 -16.26
C PRO A 204 17.75 -4.11 -15.62
N VAL A 205 17.77 -4.03 -14.27
CA VAL A 205 18.77 -3.26 -13.52
C VAL A 205 20.19 -3.78 -13.80
N MET A 206 20.39 -5.10 -13.78
CA MET A 206 21.69 -5.68 -14.10
C MET A 206 22.05 -5.53 -15.57
N ALA A 207 21.08 -5.57 -16.48
CA ALA A 207 21.35 -5.31 -17.90
C ALA A 207 21.77 -3.85 -18.15
N GLU A 208 21.17 -2.90 -17.45
CA GLU A 208 21.56 -1.48 -17.45
C GLU A 208 22.97 -1.30 -16.88
N GLU A 209 23.30 -1.98 -15.77
CA GLU A 209 24.64 -1.95 -15.17
C GLU A 209 25.70 -2.48 -16.14
N PHE A 210 25.49 -3.62 -16.80
CA PHE A 210 26.43 -4.17 -17.78
C PHE A 210 26.60 -3.24 -18.99
N CYS A 211 25.55 -2.58 -19.46
CA CYS A 211 25.67 -1.56 -20.49
C CYS A 211 26.50 -0.36 -20.00
N TYR A 212 26.28 0.09 -18.77
CA TYR A 212 27.03 1.19 -18.16
C TYR A 212 28.52 0.86 -17.99
N GLU A 213 28.85 -0.33 -17.49
CA GLU A 213 30.24 -0.82 -17.40
C GLU A 213 30.94 -0.87 -18.76
N ALA A 214 30.19 -1.22 -19.82
CA ALA A 214 30.68 -1.19 -21.20
C ALA A 214 30.66 0.21 -21.83
N SER A 215 30.26 1.26 -21.10
CA SER A 215 30.08 2.64 -21.59
C SER A 215 29.12 2.74 -22.79
N ILE A 216 28.05 1.94 -22.77
CA ILE A 216 26.99 1.88 -23.78
C ILE A 216 25.70 2.38 -23.16
N ASP A 217 24.98 3.23 -23.91
CA ASP A 217 23.62 3.64 -23.53
C ASP A 217 22.66 2.44 -23.66
N ALA A 218 22.07 2.01 -22.53
CA ALA A 218 21.17 0.88 -22.46
C ALA A 218 19.88 1.07 -23.27
N ASP A 219 19.46 2.32 -23.52
CA ASP A 219 18.26 2.67 -24.28
C ASP A 219 18.53 2.73 -25.79
N ARG A 220 19.78 2.76 -26.23
CA ARG A 220 20.15 2.73 -27.63
C ARG A 220 19.80 1.37 -28.27
N PRO A 221 19.19 1.33 -29.47
CA PRO A 221 18.88 0.08 -30.16
C PRO A 221 20.13 -0.80 -30.34
N ALA A 222 20.06 -2.07 -29.93
CA ALA A 222 21.21 -2.98 -29.98
C ALA A 222 21.74 -3.20 -31.43
N SER A 223 20.86 -3.13 -32.43
CA SER A 223 21.23 -3.23 -33.85
C SER A 223 22.05 -2.03 -34.37
N GLU A 224 21.98 -0.88 -33.68
CA GLU A 224 22.74 0.33 -34.03
C GLU A 224 24.15 0.38 -33.42
N LEU A 225 24.45 -0.55 -32.51
CA LEU A 225 25.79 -0.70 -31.96
C LEU A 225 26.74 -1.15 -33.09
N ASN A 226 27.91 -0.55 -33.17
CA ASN A 226 28.95 -1.02 -34.12
C ASN A 226 29.58 -2.33 -33.62
N GLU A 227 30.41 -2.97 -34.44
CA GLU A 227 31.02 -4.27 -34.13
C GLU A 227 31.89 -4.22 -32.86
N LEU A 228 32.67 -3.16 -32.67
CA LEU A 228 33.54 -2.97 -31.51
C LEU A 228 32.72 -2.81 -30.21
N GLU A 229 31.65 -2.02 -30.27
CA GLU A 229 30.75 -1.82 -29.14
C GLU A 229 30.05 -3.14 -28.71
N ARG A 230 29.56 -3.93 -29.70
CA ARG A 230 28.94 -5.24 -29.42
C ARG A 230 29.94 -6.24 -28.85
N THR A 231 31.15 -6.30 -29.41
CA THR A 231 32.22 -7.17 -28.90
C THR A 231 32.62 -6.78 -27.49
N HIS A 232 32.77 -5.47 -27.23
CA HIS A 232 33.10 -4.99 -25.89
C HIS A 232 32.02 -5.31 -24.86
N LEU A 233 30.75 -5.08 -25.18
CA LEU A 233 29.62 -5.46 -24.32
C LEU A 233 29.54 -6.99 -24.14
N GLY A 234 29.80 -7.78 -25.18
CA GLY A 234 29.87 -9.23 -25.10
C GLY A 234 30.93 -9.72 -24.12
N HIS A 235 32.14 -9.14 -24.17
CA HIS A 235 33.21 -9.46 -23.21
C HIS A 235 32.87 -9.01 -21.78
N THR A 236 32.24 -7.84 -21.60
CA THR A 236 31.78 -7.39 -20.26
C THR A 236 30.80 -8.39 -19.67
N LEU A 237 29.83 -8.87 -20.46
CA LEU A 237 28.87 -9.89 -20.02
C LEU A 237 29.55 -11.23 -19.70
N GLU A 238 30.48 -11.70 -20.56
CA GLU A 238 31.23 -12.94 -20.35
C GLU A 238 32.04 -12.88 -19.04
N LEU A 239 32.76 -11.79 -18.77
CA LEU A 239 33.53 -11.58 -17.53
C LEU A 239 32.63 -11.56 -16.29
N ALA A 240 31.45 -10.93 -16.40
CA ALA A 240 30.48 -10.94 -15.31
C ALA A 240 29.97 -12.37 -15.04
N MET A 241 29.68 -13.15 -16.10
CA MET A 241 29.25 -14.55 -15.95
C MET A 241 30.35 -15.45 -15.38
N GLU A 242 31.61 -15.21 -15.73
CA GLU A 242 32.75 -15.91 -15.10
C GLU A 242 32.90 -15.58 -13.62
N SER A 243 32.72 -14.32 -13.22
CA SER A 243 32.73 -13.90 -11.82
C SER A 243 31.64 -14.60 -11.02
N ILE A 244 30.43 -14.71 -11.60
CA ILE A 244 29.29 -15.42 -10.99
C ILE A 244 29.61 -16.92 -10.83
N LYS A 245 30.16 -17.59 -11.85
CA LYS A 245 30.59 -19.00 -11.79
C LYS A 245 31.63 -19.23 -10.70
N ASN A 246 32.53 -18.29 -10.52
CA ASN A 246 33.58 -18.34 -9.50
C ASN A 246 33.09 -17.95 -8.08
N GLY A 247 31.78 -17.62 -7.94
CA GLY A 247 31.19 -17.25 -6.67
C GLY A 247 31.65 -15.89 -6.13
N GLN A 248 32.07 -15.00 -7.04
CA GLN A 248 32.51 -13.63 -6.70
C GLN A 248 31.31 -12.70 -6.73
N PHE A 249 30.83 -12.34 -5.54
CA PHE A 249 29.69 -11.46 -5.37
C PHE A 249 30.04 -10.28 -4.46
N SER A 250 29.37 -9.16 -4.65
CA SER A 250 29.46 -7.97 -3.81
C SER A 250 28.06 -7.37 -3.65
N PRO A 251 27.23 -8.01 -2.80
CA PRO A 251 25.84 -7.62 -2.67
C PRO A 251 25.72 -6.21 -2.10
N CYS A 252 24.77 -5.44 -2.63
CA CYS A 252 24.57 -4.04 -2.25
C CYS A 252 23.08 -3.64 -2.24
N ILE A 253 22.78 -2.56 -1.53
CA ILE A 253 21.51 -1.85 -1.56
C ILE A 253 21.79 -0.42 -2.00
N VAL A 254 20.96 0.08 -2.91
CA VAL A 254 20.94 1.49 -3.32
C VAL A 254 19.83 2.19 -2.54
N TYR A 255 20.16 3.28 -1.87
CA TYR A 255 19.21 4.12 -1.12
C TYR A 255 19.02 5.45 -1.82
N ARG A 256 17.79 5.92 -1.77
CA ARG A 256 17.45 7.31 -2.05
C ARG A 256 17.05 7.94 -0.72
N GLU A 257 17.87 8.87 -0.22
CA GLU A 257 17.76 9.31 1.17
C GLU A 257 17.92 8.08 2.10
N ASP A 258 16.97 7.79 2.99
CA ASP A 258 16.97 6.60 3.84
C ASP A 258 16.08 5.45 3.32
N GLU A 259 15.45 5.62 2.14
CA GLU A 259 14.54 4.62 1.57
C GLU A 259 15.29 3.67 0.62
N PRO A 260 15.31 2.34 0.87
CA PRO A 260 15.94 1.39 -0.04
C PRO A 260 15.17 1.31 -1.35
N LEU A 261 15.85 1.67 -2.44
CA LEU A 261 15.29 1.74 -3.78
C LEU A 261 15.45 0.43 -4.55
N GLU A 262 16.70 -0.08 -4.62
CA GLU A 262 17.07 -1.27 -5.39
C GLU A 262 18.16 -2.07 -4.66
N PHE A 263 18.35 -3.33 -5.04
CA PHE A 263 19.43 -4.18 -4.55
C PHE A 263 19.93 -5.10 -5.65
N ALA A 264 21.17 -5.55 -5.53
CA ALA A 264 21.77 -6.53 -6.44
C ALA A 264 22.79 -7.42 -5.72
N ALA A 265 23.16 -8.52 -6.36
CA ALA A 265 24.24 -9.40 -5.90
C ALA A 265 25.63 -8.97 -6.43
N LEU A 266 25.66 -8.07 -7.40
CA LEU A 266 26.87 -7.44 -7.94
C LEU A 266 26.83 -5.94 -7.64
N PRO A 267 27.97 -5.23 -7.71
CA PRO A 267 28.00 -3.79 -7.52
C PRO A 267 27.06 -3.07 -8.50
N LEU A 268 26.41 -2.01 -8.04
CA LEU A 268 25.62 -1.09 -8.87
C LEU A 268 26.34 0.25 -8.91
N THR A 269 26.95 0.58 -10.05
CA THR A 269 27.76 1.78 -10.28
C THR A 269 27.09 2.78 -11.21
N SER A 270 26.02 2.37 -11.89
CA SER A 270 25.25 3.20 -12.85
C SER A 270 24.38 4.26 -12.18
N PHE A 271 24.15 4.17 -10.88
CA PHE A 271 23.31 5.12 -10.16
C PHE A 271 24.02 6.47 -9.97
N PRO A 272 23.30 7.61 -10.14
CA PRO A 272 23.85 8.94 -9.92
C PRO A 272 24.39 9.16 -8.50
N PRO A 273 25.33 10.11 -8.31
CA PRO A 273 26.02 10.32 -7.03
C PRO A 273 25.16 10.73 -5.84
N GLU A 274 23.92 11.18 -6.10
CA GLU A 274 22.93 11.50 -5.06
C GLU A 274 22.34 10.26 -4.38
N TYR A 275 22.54 9.06 -4.95
CA TYR A 275 22.15 7.80 -4.34
C TYR A 275 23.29 7.22 -3.52
N GLN A 276 22.95 6.68 -2.34
CA GLN A 276 23.91 6.00 -1.49
C GLN A 276 23.90 4.50 -1.79
N VAL A 277 25.08 3.91 -2.04
CA VAL A 277 25.24 2.48 -2.24
C VAL A 277 25.93 1.89 -1.02
N GLU A 278 25.22 1.01 -0.31
CA GLU A 278 25.76 0.28 0.84
C GLU A 278 26.07 -1.17 0.44
N HIS A 279 27.29 -1.62 0.71
CA HIS A 279 27.75 -2.99 0.44
C HIS A 279 27.61 -3.87 1.68
N PHE A 280 27.31 -5.15 1.48
CA PHE A 280 27.09 -6.14 2.52
C PHE A 280 27.95 -7.38 2.27
N ASP A 281 28.32 -8.07 3.34
CA ASP A 281 29.04 -9.35 3.25
C ASP A 281 28.13 -10.55 2.93
N SER A 282 26.80 -10.36 3.01
CA SER A 282 25.78 -11.41 2.89
C SER A 282 24.59 -10.93 2.08
N ILE A 283 24.22 -11.69 1.06
CA ILE A 283 23.00 -11.43 0.28
C ILE A 283 21.74 -11.68 1.13
N SER A 284 21.77 -12.61 2.09
CA SER A 284 20.67 -12.80 3.03
C SER A 284 20.45 -11.55 3.87
N LYS A 285 21.52 -10.85 4.27
CA LYS A 285 21.41 -9.59 5.02
C LYS A 285 20.85 -8.46 4.17
N VAL A 286 21.26 -8.37 2.91
CA VAL A 286 20.66 -7.44 1.93
C VAL A 286 19.15 -7.67 1.82
N LEU A 287 18.71 -8.92 1.63
CA LEU A 287 17.30 -9.25 1.49
C LEU A 287 16.53 -8.96 2.79
N GLU A 288 17.07 -9.34 3.93
CA GLU A 288 16.45 -9.06 5.23
C GLU A 288 16.27 -7.56 5.43
N THR A 289 17.29 -6.74 5.15
CA THR A 289 17.27 -5.28 5.32
C THR A 289 16.32 -4.62 4.31
N TYR A 290 16.46 -4.93 3.03
CA TYR A 290 15.65 -4.35 1.97
C TYR A 290 14.16 -4.66 2.12
N TYR A 291 13.84 -5.92 2.44
CA TYR A 291 12.46 -6.34 2.58
C TYR A 291 11.88 -6.09 3.97
N ALA A 292 12.68 -5.87 5.02
CA ALA A 292 12.16 -5.50 6.33
C ALA A 292 11.37 -4.18 6.26
N SER A 293 11.92 -3.17 5.59
CA SER A 293 11.23 -1.89 5.35
C SER A 293 10.04 -2.04 4.41
N LYS A 294 10.20 -2.75 3.27
CA LYS A 294 9.10 -2.98 2.31
C LYS A 294 8.02 -3.94 2.82
N ASN A 295 8.37 -4.93 3.65
CA ASN A 295 7.39 -5.84 4.26
C ASN A 295 6.44 -5.11 5.21
N VAL A 296 6.94 -4.19 6.01
CA VAL A 296 6.11 -3.36 6.89
C VAL A 296 5.12 -2.54 6.05
N ILE A 297 5.59 -1.84 5.04
CA ILE A 297 4.76 -1.01 4.15
C ILE A 297 3.76 -1.88 3.36
N THR A 298 4.21 -2.99 2.77
CA THR A 298 3.35 -3.89 1.98
C THR A 298 2.31 -4.59 2.85
N ARG A 299 2.68 -5.03 4.05
CA ARG A 299 1.78 -5.66 5.02
C ARG A 299 0.73 -4.66 5.54
N ILE A 300 1.14 -3.43 5.80
CA ILE A 300 0.22 -2.35 6.17
C ILE A 300 -0.71 -2.03 5.00
N ARG A 301 -0.19 -1.89 3.79
CA ARG A 301 -1.00 -1.66 2.58
C ARG A 301 -1.99 -2.80 2.34
N GLN A 302 -1.58 -4.05 2.49
CA GLN A 302 -2.44 -5.22 2.30
C GLN A 302 -3.52 -5.31 3.39
N LYS A 303 -3.16 -5.10 4.66
CA LYS A 303 -4.13 -5.05 5.77
C LYS A 303 -5.03 -3.82 5.72
N SER A 304 -4.55 -2.69 5.22
CA SER A 304 -5.35 -1.49 5.01
C SER A 304 -6.22 -1.56 3.74
N SER A 305 -5.95 -2.45 2.79
CA SER A 305 -6.69 -2.53 1.52
C SER A 305 -8.18 -2.79 1.73
N ASP A 306 -8.54 -3.67 2.66
CA ASP A 306 -9.94 -3.93 2.99
C ASP A 306 -10.60 -2.72 3.66
N LEU A 307 -9.89 -2.03 4.57
CA LEU A 307 -10.40 -0.81 5.19
C LEU A 307 -10.55 0.31 4.17
N ARG A 308 -9.58 0.49 3.27
CA ARG A 308 -9.64 1.46 2.17
C ARG A 308 -10.82 1.18 1.24
N ARG A 309 -11.07 -0.08 0.89
CA ARG A 309 -12.23 -0.47 0.07
C ARG A 309 -13.56 -0.14 0.75
N ILE A 310 -13.66 -0.39 2.05
CA ILE A 310 -14.86 -0.05 2.84
C ILE A 310 -15.09 1.47 2.82
N VAL A 311 -14.06 2.26 3.12
CA VAL A 311 -14.13 3.73 3.12
C VAL A 311 -14.48 4.26 1.73
N GLN A 312 -13.82 3.79 0.68
CA GLN A 312 -14.08 4.21 -0.69
C GLN A 312 -15.51 3.90 -1.13
N THR A 313 -16.01 2.69 -0.83
CA THR A 313 -17.40 2.31 -1.14
C THR A 313 -18.40 3.18 -0.39
N ALA A 314 -18.12 3.51 0.87
CA ALA A 314 -18.97 4.39 1.67
C ALA A 314 -18.96 5.83 1.13
N LEU A 315 -17.79 6.36 0.75
CA LEU A 315 -17.65 7.68 0.12
C LEU A 315 -18.44 7.76 -1.18
N GLU A 316 -18.28 6.81 -2.10
CA GLU A 316 -19.02 6.78 -3.37
C GLU A 316 -20.54 6.76 -3.18
N ARG A 317 -21.02 5.99 -2.19
CA ARG A 317 -22.44 5.94 -1.83
C ARG A 317 -22.93 7.30 -1.30
N ASN A 318 -22.15 7.94 -0.42
CA ASN A 318 -22.53 9.21 0.18
C ASN A 318 -22.44 10.37 -0.82
N TYR A 319 -21.48 10.40 -1.74
CA TYR A 319 -21.46 11.38 -2.83
C TYR A 319 -22.70 11.28 -3.73
N LYS A 320 -23.06 10.04 -4.14
CA LYS A 320 -24.29 9.82 -4.92
C LYS A 320 -25.56 10.26 -4.17
N LYS A 321 -25.62 9.98 -2.86
CA LYS A 321 -26.71 10.41 -1.98
C LYS A 321 -26.78 11.94 -1.90
N TYR A 322 -25.64 12.60 -1.71
CA TYR A 322 -25.52 14.05 -1.65
C TYR A 322 -25.99 14.72 -2.95
N ASP A 323 -25.54 14.23 -4.10
CA ASP A 323 -25.95 14.73 -5.41
C ASP A 323 -27.48 14.61 -5.64
N LEU A 324 -28.08 13.49 -5.22
CA LEU A 324 -29.51 13.28 -5.31
C LEU A 324 -30.27 14.25 -4.40
N GLN A 325 -29.81 14.43 -3.16
CA GLN A 325 -30.39 15.36 -2.20
C GLN A 325 -30.30 16.82 -2.69
N GLN A 326 -29.18 17.21 -3.30
CA GLN A 326 -28.99 18.53 -3.92
C GLN A 326 -30.02 18.78 -5.05
N LYS A 327 -30.23 17.79 -5.91
CA LYS A 327 -31.26 17.88 -6.98
C LYS A 327 -32.65 18.04 -6.39
N GLN A 328 -33.01 17.26 -5.38
CA GLN A 328 -34.30 17.34 -4.69
C GLN A 328 -34.49 18.69 -4.00
N LEU A 329 -33.43 19.24 -3.40
CA LEU A 329 -33.46 20.58 -2.78
C LEU A 329 -33.76 21.66 -3.84
N LYS A 330 -33.06 21.61 -4.98
CA LYS A 330 -33.28 22.53 -6.10
C LYS A 330 -34.73 22.50 -6.64
N ASP A 331 -35.36 21.32 -6.69
CA ASP A 331 -36.73 21.19 -7.09
C ASP A 331 -37.72 21.90 -6.13
N THR A 332 -37.32 22.14 -4.88
CA THR A 332 -38.14 22.87 -3.91
C THR A 332 -38.09 24.38 -4.06
N GLU A 333 -37.16 24.94 -4.86
CA GLU A 333 -37.09 26.39 -5.13
C GLU A 333 -38.36 26.95 -5.74
N LYS A 334 -39.12 26.10 -6.42
CA LYS A 334 -40.43 26.45 -6.99
C LYS A 334 -41.51 26.76 -5.94
N ARG A 335 -41.27 26.52 -4.65
CA ARG A 335 -42.23 26.70 -3.56
C ARG A 335 -42.75 28.15 -3.49
N ASP A 336 -41.87 29.13 -3.64
CA ASP A 336 -42.20 30.53 -3.50
C ASP A 336 -43.13 31.00 -4.64
N LYS A 337 -43.00 30.40 -5.82
CA LYS A 337 -43.94 30.59 -6.93
C LYS A 337 -45.35 30.09 -6.57
N TYR A 338 -45.47 28.94 -5.93
CA TYR A 338 -46.79 28.42 -5.53
C TYR A 338 -47.40 29.23 -4.39
N LYS A 339 -46.61 29.74 -3.47
CA LYS A 339 -47.04 30.67 -2.42
C LYS A 339 -47.66 31.92 -3.08
N LEU A 340 -46.90 32.54 -3.99
CA LEU A 340 -47.33 33.72 -4.72
C LEU A 340 -48.65 33.47 -5.48
N TYR A 341 -48.79 32.34 -6.17
CA TYR A 341 -50.00 31.99 -6.89
C TYR A 341 -51.20 31.85 -5.96
N GLY A 342 -51.04 31.23 -4.79
CA GLY A 342 -52.09 31.15 -3.78
C GLY A 342 -52.50 32.52 -3.23
N GLU A 343 -51.53 33.40 -2.95
CA GLU A 343 -51.78 34.76 -2.47
C GLU A 343 -52.51 35.63 -3.50
N LEU A 344 -52.04 35.58 -4.76
CA LEU A 344 -52.68 36.33 -5.86
C LEU A 344 -54.10 35.84 -6.15
N LEU A 345 -54.36 34.54 -6.09
CA LEU A 345 -55.70 33.98 -6.22
C LEU A 345 -56.64 34.39 -5.08
N ASN A 346 -56.14 34.50 -3.86
CA ASN A 346 -56.95 35.03 -2.76
C ASN A 346 -57.29 36.51 -2.94
N THR A 347 -56.41 37.31 -3.61
CA THR A 347 -56.57 38.73 -3.83
C THR A 347 -57.44 39.04 -5.02
N TYR A 348 -57.23 38.34 -6.14
CA TYR A 348 -57.90 38.63 -7.43
C TYR A 348 -58.91 37.56 -7.86
N GLY A 349 -59.06 36.47 -7.08
CA GLY A 349 -59.98 35.36 -7.43
C GLY A 349 -61.46 35.70 -7.45
N TYR A 350 -61.87 36.86 -6.90
CA TYR A 350 -63.22 37.36 -6.97
C TYR A 350 -63.67 37.73 -8.39
N GLU A 351 -62.70 37.94 -9.31
CA GLU A 351 -62.96 38.26 -10.72
C GLU A 351 -63.31 37.02 -11.55
N LEU A 352 -63.13 35.81 -11.01
CA LEU A 352 -63.34 34.55 -11.68
C LEU A 352 -64.79 34.09 -11.54
N THR A 353 -65.43 33.76 -12.68
CA THR A 353 -66.80 33.29 -12.76
C THR A 353 -66.94 31.77 -12.73
N GLY A 354 -65.85 31.02 -12.89
CA GLY A 354 -65.74 29.56 -12.91
C GLY A 354 -65.59 29.00 -14.32
N GLY A 355 -64.68 27.98 -14.44
CA GLY A 355 -64.38 27.36 -15.72
C GLY A 355 -63.14 27.95 -16.45
N GLU A 356 -62.53 28.99 -15.92
CA GLU A 356 -61.31 29.59 -16.47
C GLU A 356 -60.11 28.68 -16.32
N LYS A 357 -59.23 28.67 -17.34
CA LYS A 357 -58.01 27.87 -17.36
C LYS A 357 -56.80 28.62 -16.83
N GLU A 358 -56.83 29.93 -16.76
CA GLU A 358 -55.78 30.81 -16.24
C GLU A 358 -56.37 32.09 -15.66
N LEU A 359 -55.66 32.67 -14.67
CA LEU A 359 -55.85 34.04 -14.17
C LEU A 359 -54.66 34.88 -14.58
N VAL A 360 -54.89 36.02 -15.23
CA VAL A 360 -53.87 37.02 -15.53
C VAL A 360 -54.05 38.17 -14.58
N CYS A 361 -53.08 38.44 -13.71
CA CYS A 361 -53.18 39.51 -12.73
C CYS A 361 -51.83 40.17 -12.48
N THR A 362 -51.83 41.34 -11.86
CA THR A 362 -50.60 42.04 -11.51
C THR A 362 -50.02 41.52 -10.19
N ASN A 363 -48.78 41.08 -10.22
CA ASN A 363 -48.03 40.76 -9.00
C ASN A 363 -47.75 42.06 -8.21
N TYR A 364 -48.43 42.24 -7.11
CA TYR A 364 -48.29 43.46 -6.29
C TYR A 364 -46.94 43.63 -5.59
N TYR A 365 -46.09 42.60 -5.54
CA TYR A 365 -44.72 42.71 -5.05
C TYR A 365 -43.75 43.30 -6.09
N THR A 366 -43.97 43.00 -7.38
CA THR A 366 -43.03 43.35 -8.45
C THR A 366 -43.59 44.29 -9.51
N GLY A 367 -44.91 44.56 -9.49
CA GLY A 367 -45.63 45.35 -10.51
C GLY A 367 -45.72 44.69 -11.88
N LYS A 368 -45.30 43.44 -12.03
CA LYS A 368 -45.31 42.69 -13.31
C LYS A 368 -46.55 41.83 -13.44
N GLU A 369 -47.00 41.63 -14.68
CA GLU A 369 -48.07 40.70 -15.00
C GLU A 369 -47.64 39.25 -14.78
N VAL A 370 -48.50 38.45 -14.17
CA VAL A 370 -48.32 37.02 -13.92
C VAL A 370 -49.51 36.23 -14.38
N LYS A 371 -49.23 35.10 -15.08
CA LYS A 371 -50.25 34.14 -15.50
C LYS A 371 -50.25 32.95 -14.54
N ILE A 372 -51.40 32.69 -13.94
CA ILE A 372 -51.62 31.63 -12.97
C ILE A 372 -52.48 30.55 -13.61
N PRO A 373 -51.99 29.35 -13.85
CA PRO A 373 -52.80 28.25 -14.37
C PRO A 373 -53.84 27.82 -13.35
N LEU A 374 -55.06 27.59 -13.82
CA LEU A 374 -56.21 27.18 -13.00
C LEU A 374 -56.71 25.81 -13.44
N ASP A 375 -57.26 25.07 -12.49
CA ASP A 375 -58.08 23.90 -12.77
C ASP A 375 -59.53 24.36 -12.96
N PRO A 376 -60.10 24.20 -14.18
CA PRO A 376 -61.43 24.71 -14.48
C PRO A 376 -62.57 24.03 -13.70
N GLN A 377 -62.32 22.89 -13.10
CA GLN A 377 -63.28 22.15 -12.27
C GLN A 377 -63.33 22.64 -10.83
N LEU A 378 -62.39 23.50 -10.42
CA LEU A 378 -62.25 24.02 -9.06
C LEU A 378 -62.59 25.49 -9.00
N THR A 379 -63.21 25.93 -7.92
CA THR A 379 -63.39 27.34 -7.60
C THR A 379 -62.06 28.08 -7.38
N ALA A 380 -62.11 29.42 -7.44
CA ALA A 380 -60.92 30.24 -7.13
C ALA A 380 -60.30 29.89 -5.79
N ARG A 381 -61.10 29.67 -4.76
CA ARG A 381 -60.69 29.29 -3.42
C ARG A 381 -60.02 27.91 -3.38
N GLU A 382 -60.58 26.93 -4.08
CA GLU A 382 -60.04 25.57 -4.15
C GLU A 382 -58.70 25.55 -4.93
N ASN A 383 -58.60 26.32 -6.02
CA ASN A 383 -57.34 26.51 -6.74
C ASN A 383 -56.26 27.17 -5.86
N SER A 384 -56.62 28.21 -5.09
CA SER A 384 -55.72 28.82 -4.12
C SER A 384 -55.25 27.81 -3.07
N GLN A 385 -56.17 27.05 -2.48
CA GLN A 385 -55.82 26.00 -1.50
C GLN A 385 -54.89 24.95 -2.10
N LYS A 386 -55.14 24.50 -3.34
CA LYS A 386 -54.28 23.55 -4.06
C LYS A 386 -52.84 24.07 -4.22
N TYR A 387 -52.66 25.37 -4.45
CA TYR A 387 -51.35 26.01 -4.52
C TYR A 387 -50.70 26.12 -3.14
N PHE A 388 -51.44 26.48 -2.09
CA PHE A 388 -50.89 26.48 -0.71
C PHE A 388 -50.54 25.08 -0.24
N ASP A 389 -51.28 24.06 -0.60
CA ASP A 389 -50.92 22.65 -0.28
C ASP A 389 -49.64 22.22 -0.97
N LYS A 390 -49.42 22.61 -2.24
CA LYS A 390 -48.17 22.41 -2.95
C LYS A 390 -47.01 23.14 -2.28
N TYR A 391 -47.21 24.41 -1.90
CA TYR A 391 -46.25 25.19 -1.15
C TYR A 391 -45.88 24.51 0.17
N GLY A 392 -46.87 24.12 0.97
CA GLY A 392 -46.66 23.47 2.27
C GLY A 392 -45.91 22.13 2.15
N LYS A 393 -46.21 21.34 1.09
CA LYS A 393 -45.47 20.11 0.80
C LYS A 393 -44.00 20.39 0.46
N LEU A 394 -43.74 21.33 -0.45
CA LEU A 394 -42.38 21.69 -0.87
C LEU A 394 -41.58 22.34 0.27
N LYS A 395 -42.21 23.16 1.12
CA LYS A 395 -41.59 23.76 2.29
C LYS A 395 -41.09 22.69 3.28
N ARG A 396 -41.94 21.73 3.63
CA ARG A 396 -41.55 20.60 4.50
C ARG A 396 -40.45 19.76 3.87
N THR A 397 -40.51 19.53 2.54
CA THR A 397 -39.44 18.81 1.83
C THR A 397 -38.13 19.59 1.86
N PHE A 398 -38.17 20.92 1.69
CA PHE A 398 -36.96 21.77 1.78
C PHE A 398 -36.30 21.69 3.16
N GLU A 399 -37.08 21.84 4.22
CA GLU A 399 -36.58 21.79 5.60
C GLU A 399 -35.94 20.43 5.91
N ALA A 400 -36.63 19.32 5.54
CA ALA A 400 -36.12 17.97 5.74
C ALA A 400 -34.84 17.68 4.90
N GLN A 401 -34.84 18.09 3.62
CA GLN A 401 -33.67 17.88 2.75
C GLN A 401 -32.48 18.74 3.16
N SER A 402 -32.68 19.97 3.62
CA SER A 402 -31.60 20.83 4.11
C SER A 402 -30.86 20.18 5.29
N GLN A 403 -31.60 19.57 6.22
CA GLN A 403 -31.00 18.85 7.33
C GLN A 403 -30.25 17.59 6.86
N LEU A 404 -30.87 16.77 6.00
CA LEU A 404 -30.25 15.55 5.49
C LEU A 404 -28.98 15.79 4.66
N ILE A 405 -28.91 16.91 3.93
CA ILE A 405 -27.73 17.32 3.19
C ILE A 405 -26.58 17.62 4.14
N GLU A 406 -26.85 18.35 5.22
CA GLU A 406 -25.83 18.67 6.21
C GLU A 406 -25.31 17.41 6.91
N GLU A 407 -26.19 16.49 7.31
CA GLU A 407 -25.81 15.20 7.88
C GLU A 407 -24.94 14.37 6.91
N THR A 408 -25.33 14.33 5.61
CA THR A 408 -24.57 13.59 4.59
C THR A 408 -23.21 14.22 4.32
N LYS A 409 -23.11 15.56 4.36
CA LYS A 409 -21.84 16.28 4.21
C LYS A 409 -20.89 15.98 5.36
N GLN A 410 -21.36 15.99 6.59
CA GLN A 410 -20.57 15.63 7.77
C GLN A 410 -20.09 14.17 7.71
N GLU A 411 -20.90 13.25 7.20
CA GLU A 411 -20.51 11.85 7.00
C GLU A 411 -19.41 11.72 5.92
N ILE A 412 -19.48 12.50 4.84
CA ILE A 412 -18.44 12.57 3.80
C ILE A 412 -17.12 13.10 4.41
N GLU A 413 -17.16 14.23 5.11
CA GLU A 413 -16.00 14.84 5.76
C GLU A 413 -15.35 13.88 6.75
N HIS A 414 -16.14 13.13 7.52
CA HIS A 414 -15.64 12.11 8.44
C HIS A 414 -14.97 10.95 7.68
N LEU A 415 -15.57 10.43 6.62
CA LEU A 415 -14.97 9.36 5.81
C LEU A 415 -13.68 9.82 5.10
N GLU A 416 -13.62 11.06 4.62
CA GLU A 416 -12.41 11.64 4.04
C GLU A 416 -11.28 11.76 5.08
N SER A 417 -11.59 12.14 6.33
CA SER A 417 -10.59 12.19 7.41
C SER A 417 -10.06 10.79 7.75
N ILE A 418 -10.92 9.77 7.76
CA ILE A 418 -10.51 8.37 7.93
C ILE A 418 -9.63 7.91 6.75
N SER A 419 -9.97 8.29 5.51
CA SER A 419 -9.13 8.01 4.34
C SER A 419 -7.73 8.59 4.49
N THR A 420 -7.62 9.84 4.92
CA THR A 420 -6.33 10.49 5.21
C THR A 420 -5.58 9.78 6.33
N SER A 421 -6.28 9.36 7.41
CA SER A 421 -5.67 8.57 8.49
C SER A 421 -5.09 7.23 8.00
N LEU A 422 -5.73 6.58 7.02
CA LEU A 422 -5.21 5.36 6.38
C LEU A 422 -3.95 5.64 5.54
N ASP A 423 -3.77 6.85 5.01
CA ASP A 423 -2.57 7.25 4.28
C ASP A 423 -1.40 7.59 5.23
N ILE A 424 -1.72 8.07 6.43
CA ILE A 424 -0.76 8.40 7.50
C ILE A 424 -0.28 7.16 8.25
N ALA A 425 -1.09 6.09 8.32
CA ALA A 425 -0.79 4.88 9.08
C ALA A 425 0.49 4.19 8.59
N LEU A 426 1.52 4.11 9.45
CA LEU A 426 2.81 3.48 9.17
C LEU A 426 2.97 2.11 9.87
N LYS A 427 2.14 1.82 10.89
CA LYS A 427 2.21 0.59 11.68
C LYS A 427 0.85 -0.11 11.74
N GLU A 428 0.87 -1.43 11.93
CA GLU A 428 -0.35 -2.24 12.07
C GLU A 428 -1.22 -1.79 13.25
N GLU A 429 -0.58 -1.28 14.29
CA GLU A 429 -1.24 -0.74 15.48
C GLU A 429 -2.10 0.49 15.16
N ASP A 430 -1.67 1.30 14.18
CA ASP A 430 -2.41 2.49 13.72
C ASP A 430 -3.74 2.07 13.07
N LEU A 431 -3.76 0.97 12.31
CA LEU A 431 -4.96 0.43 11.66
C LEU A 431 -6.02 -0.04 12.67
N THR A 432 -5.61 -0.41 13.87
CA THR A 432 -6.50 -0.90 14.93
C THR A 432 -7.48 0.18 15.38
N GLN A 433 -7.00 1.40 15.61
CA GLN A 433 -7.85 2.53 16.01
C GLN A 433 -8.79 2.95 14.86
N ILE A 434 -8.28 2.98 13.62
CA ILE A 434 -9.08 3.30 12.43
C ILE A 434 -10.20 2.26 12.23
N LYS A 435 -9.90 0.96 12.40
CA LYS A 435 -10.90 -0.10 12.34
C LYS A 435 -11.94 0.02 13.45
N GLN A 436 -11.52 0.41 14.65
CA GLN A 436 -12.44 0.67 15.76
C GLN A 436 -13.40 1.82 15.41
N GLU A 437 -12.89 2.93 14.89
CA GLU A 437 -13.68 4.08 14.46
C GLU A 437 -14.72 3.68 13.41
N LEU A 438 -14.31 3.00 12.34
CA LEU A 438 -15.21 2.48 11.30
C LEU A 438 -16.30 1.55 11.86
N THR A 439 -15.99 0.80 12.93
CA THR A 439 -16.95 -0.10 13.58
C THR A 439 -17.92 0.67 14.47
N GLU A 440 -17.47 1.67 15.22
CA GLU A 440 -18.28 2.51 16.10
C GLU A 440 -19.29 3.35 15.32
N TYR A 441 -18.87 3.88 14.15
CA TYR A 441 -19.71 4.67 13.25
C TYR A 441 -20.51 3.83 12.24
N GLY A 442 -20.49 2.49 12.35
CA GLY A 442 -21.38 1.58 11.61
C GLY A 442 -20.97 1.25 10.19
N PHE A 443 -19.78 1.65 9.74
CA PHE A 443 -19.24 1.29 8.42
C PHE A 443 -18.77 -0.17 8.37
N ILE A 444 -18.42 -0.75 9.51
CA ILE A 444 -18.09 -2.16 9.69
C ILE A 444 -19.10 -2.78 10.65
N LYS A 445 -19.69 -3.92 10.26
CA LYS A 445 -20.62 -4.67 11.15
C LYS A 445 -19.87 -5.24 12.36
N LYS A 446 -20.43 -5.06 13.54
CA LYS A 446 -19.95 -5.74 14.76
C LYS A 446 -20.25 -7.24 14.65
N HIS A 447 -19.21 -8.07 14.57
CA HIS A 447 -19.35 -9.53 14.63
C HIS A 447 -18.97 -10.05 16.01
N GLY A 448 -19.90 -10.71 16.67
CA GLY A 448 -19.68 -11.45 17.92
C GLY A 448 -20.15 -10.74 19.21
N PRO A 449 -20.30 -11.50 20.33
CA PRO A 449 -20.58 -10.94 21.64
C PRO A 449 -19.44 -9.99 22.04
N ALA A 450 -19.75 -8.99 22.86
CA ALA A 450 -18.85 -7.91 23.26
C ALA A 450 -17.43 -8.43 23.58
N GLY A 451 -16.56 -8.40 22.55
CA GLY A 451 -15.21 -8.91 22.62
C GLY A 451 -14.35 -8.03 23.53
N LYS A 452 -13.27 -8.61 24.06
CA LYS A 452 -12.24 -7.90 24.82
C LYS A 452 -11.88 -6.59 24.12
N LYS A 453 -11.94 -5.46 24.84
CA LYS A 453 -11.46 -4.16 24.33
C LYS A 453 -10.05 -4.37 23.78
N MET A 454 -9.86 -4.08 22.48
CA MET A 454 -8.55 -4.18 21.87
C MET A 454 -7.61 -3.20 22.57
N LYS A 455 -6.42 -3.68 22.95
CA LYS A 455 -5.41 -2.84 23.60
C LYS A 455 -4.86 -1.88 22.55
N ILE A 456 -5.10 -0.58 22.73
CA ILE A 456 -4.58 0.48 21.87
C ILE A 456 -3.14 0.73 22.29
N THR A 457 -2.20 0.51 21.39
CA THR A 457 -0.76 0.70 21.59
C THR A 457 -0.20 1.81 20.72
N SER A 458 -0.91 2.20 19.65
CA SER A 458 -0.52 3.31 18.78
C SER A 458 -0.49 4.64 19.53
N ARG A 459 0.57 5.41 19.31
CA ARG A 459 0.79 6.74 19.88
C ARG A 459 0.97 7.78 18.78
N PRO A 460 0.68 9.07 19.04
CA PRO A 460 0.98 10.16 18.12
C PRO A 460 2.46 10.20 17.73
N PHE A 461 2.78 10.78 16.59
CA PHE A 461 4.17 11.13 16.28
C PHE A 461 4.66 12.20 17.25
N HIS A 462 5.93 12.15 17.58
CA HIS A 462 6.58 13.09 18.49
C HIS A 462 7.86 13.60 17.83
N TYR A 463 7.91 14.88 17.55
CA TYR A 463 9.05 15.57 16.92
C TYR A 463 9.65 16.60 17.86
N LEU A 464 10.92 16.92 17.62
CA LEU A 464 11.61 18.05 18.24
C LEU A 464 11.85 19.13 17.19
N SER A 465 11.41 20.36 17.46
CA SER A 465 11.72 21.49 16.59
C SER A 465 13.21 21.83 16.66
N SER A 466 13.72 22.53 15.65
CA SER A 466 15.10 23.02 15.66
C SER A 466 15.43 23.93 16.85
N ASP A 467 14.41 24.53 17.47
CA ASP A 467 14.53 25.38 18.66
C ASP A 467 14.28 24.63 19.98
N GLY A 468 14.12 23.29 19.92
CA GLY A 468 13.97 22.42 21.09
C GLY A 468 12.54 22.33 21.65
N PHE A 469 11.50 22.71 20.90
CA PHE A 469 10.11 22.56 21.31
C PHE A 469 9.55 21.20 20.88
N HIS A 470 8.77 20.59 21.76
CA HIS A 470 8.10 19.34 21.47
C HIS A 470 6.87 19.54 20.59
N ILE A 471 6.80 18.80 19.48
CA ILE A 471 5.70 18.83 18.51
C ILE A 471 5.06 17.45 18.45
N TYR A 472 3.75 17.37 18.61
CA TYR A 472 2.98 16.13 18.53
C TYR A 472 2.03 16.16 17.36
N VAL A 473 1.95 15.05 16.60
CA VAL A 473 1.09 14.90 15.42
C VAL A 473 0.19 13.70 15.57
N GLY A 474 -1.11 13.88 15.45
CA GLY A 474 -2.09 12.80 15.54
C GLY A 474 -2.15 11.98 14.25
N LYS A 475 -2.21 10.66 14.37
CA LYS A 475 -2.27 9.71 13.24
C LYS A 475 -3.69 9.40 12.79
N ASN A 476 -4.69 9.68 13.61
CA ASN A 476 -6.10 9.42 13.37
C ASN A 476 -6.98 10.36 14.21
N ASN A 477 -8.28 10.32 13.99
CA ASN A 477 -9.24 11.22 14.63
C ASN A 477 -9.27 11.11 16.16
N TYR A 478 -9.10 9.91 16.73
CA TYR A 478 -9.03 9.73 18.18
C TYR A 478 -7.78 10.38 18.77
N GLN A 479 -6.62 10.23 18.12
CA GLN A 479 -5.38 10.87 18.55
C GLN A 479 -5.44 12.39 18.36
N ASN A 480 -6.04 12.87 17.27
CA ASN A 480 -6.30 14.31 17.08
C ASN A 480 -7.12 14.90 18.24
N GLU A 481 -8.18 14.20 18.64
CA GLU A 481 -9.00 14.61 19.79
C GLU A 481 -8.22 14.53 21.10
N GLU A 482 -7.47 13.47 21.32
CA GLU A 482 -6.67 13.28 22.55
C GLU A 482 -5.59 14.34 22.68
N LEU A 483 -4.84 14.62 21.61
CA LEU A 483 -3.83 15.66 21.56
C LEU A 483 -4.42 17.03 21.90
N THR A 484 -5.53 17.37 21.26
CA THR A 484 -6.14 18.71 21.40
C THR A 484 -6.78 18.92 22.76
N PHE A 485 -7.49 17.92 23.31
CA PHE A 485 -8.33 18.14 24.49
C PHE A 485 -7.82 17.52 25.79
N LYS A 486 -6.83 16.59 25.72
CA LYS A 486 -6.26 15.98 26.92
C LYS A 486 -4.78 16.34 27.14
N ILE A 487 -3.98 16.42 26.04
CA ILE A 487 -2.53 16.63 26.11
C ILE A 487 -2.18 18.11 26.03
N ALA A 488 -2.81 18.85 25.10
CA ALA A 488 -2.54 20.27 24.91
C ALA A 488 -3.11 21.11 26.04
N THR A 489 -2.31 22.06 26.53
CA THR A 489 -2.72 23.10 27.50
C THR A 489 -3.17 24.38 26.78
N GLY A 490 -3.82 25.30 27.46
CA GLY A 490 -4.44 26.48 26.86
C GLY A 490 -3.49 27.38 26.05
N ASN A 491 -2.22 27.42 26.43
CA ASN A 491 -1.19 28.27 25.79
C ASN A 491 -0.42 27.55 24.67
N ASP A 492 -0.58 26.22 24.53
CA ASP A 492 0.02 25.47 23.43
C ASP A 492 -0.61 25.89 22.09
N TRP A 493 0.14 25.72 21.02
CA TRP A 493 -0.32 26.07 19.68
C TRP A 493 -0.84 24.85 18.94
N TRP A 494 -1.97 25.00 18.29
CA TRP A 494 -2.65 24.02 17.46
C TRP A 494 -2.57 24.43 15.99
N PHE A 495 -2.23 23.49 15.11
CA PHE A 495 -2.13 23.69 13.66
C PHE A 495 -2.96 22.63 12.93
N HIS A 496 -3.53 23.00 11.79
CA HIS A 496 -4.27 22.10 10.92
C HIS A 496 -4.37 22.65 9.50
N ALA A 497 -4.40 21.75 8.49
CA ALA A 497 -4.59 22.13 7.10
C ALA A 497 -6.01 22.69 6.89
N LYS A 498 -6.09 23.90 6.34
CA LYS A 498 -7.35 24.64 6.21
C LYS A 498 -8.28 24.00 5.19
N GLY A 499 -9.51 23.66 5.62
CA GLY A 499 -10.57 23.16 4.76
C GLY A 499 -10.34 21.79 4.13
N ILE A 500 -9.29 21.08 4.50
CA ILE A 500 -8.99 19.72 4.03
C ILE A 500 -8.67 18.79 5.20
N PRO A 501 -8.92 17.47 5.08
CA PRO A 501 -8.58 16.49 6.10
C PRO A 501 -7.08 16.44 6.40
N GLY A 502 -6.73 16.32 7.68
CA GLY A 502 -5.34 16.27 8.13
C GLY A 502 -5.20 15.98 9.63
N SER A 503 -3.96 15.95 10.07
CA SER A 503 -3.60 15.77 11.48
C SER A 503 -3.71 17.06 12.26
N HIS A 504 -4.09 16.95 13.54
CA HIS A 504 -3.84 17.99 14.51
C HIS A 504 -2.36 17.95 14.90
N VAL A 505 -1.71 19.10 14.79
CA VAL A 505 -0.33 19.28 15.21
C VAL A 505 -0.33 20.21 16.44
N ILE A 506 0.29 19.77 17.52
CA ILE A 506 0.35 20.49 18.79
C ILE A 506 1.80 20.82 19.10
N VAL A 507 2.12 22.10 19.25
CA VAL A 507 3.41 22.55 19.75
C VAL A 507 3.27 22.90 21.24
N LYS A 508 4.08 22.25 22.08
CA LYS A 508 4.13 22.52 23.52
C LYS A 508 4.94 23.78 23.79
N SER A 509 4.25 24.85 24.18
CA SER A 509 4.92 26.16 24.46
C SER A 509 5.68 26.16 25.76
N GLU A 510 5.27 25.37 26.76
CA GLU A 510 5.84 25.35 28.11
C GLU A 510 5.89 26.74 28.77
N GLY A 511 4.98 27.60 28.34
CA GLY A 511 4.92 28.98 28.84
C GLY A 511 5.93 29.94 28.20
N LYS A 512 6.68 29.49 27.18
CA LYS A 512 7.62 30.31 26.40
C LYS A 512 6.96 30.81 25.12
N GLU A 513 7.49 31.89 24.58
CA GLU A 513 7.12 32.39 23.26
C GLU A 513 7.81 31.52 22.20
N LEU A 514 7.07 31.12 21.18
CA LEU A 514 7.61 30.26 20.12
C LEU A 514 8.31 31.11 19.05
N PRO A 515 9.51 30.72 18.59
CA PRO A 515 10.18 31.34 17.45
C PRO A 515 9.42 31.10 16.13
N ASP A 516 9.54 32.02 15.18
CA ASP A 516 8.92 31.91 13.84
C ASP A 516 9.27 30.58 13.14
N ARG A 517 10.52 30.13 13.27
CA ARG A 517 11.00 28.87 12.70
C ARG A 517 10.22 27.67 13.22
N THR A 518 9.91 27.62 14.52
CA THR A 518 9.09 26.55 15.11
C THR A 518 7.66 26.58 14.54
N PHE A 519 7.09 27.77 14.25
CA PHE A 519 5.79 27.88 13.57
C PHE A 519 5.85 27.32 12.14
N GLU A 520 6.90 27.63 11.37
CA GLU A 520 7.10 27.13 10.01
C GLU A 520 7.26 25.61 10.00
N GLU A 521 8.06 25.06 10.91
CA GLU A 521 8.28 23.62 11.06
C GLU A 521 6.99 22.87 11.43
N ALA A 522 6.21 23.38 12.38
CA ALA A 522 4.93 22.80 12.77
C ALA A 522 3.90 22.87 11.63
N ALA A 523 3.86 23.98 10.90
CA ALA A 523 3.01 24.14 9.73
C ALA A 523 3.44 23.19 8.59
N GLY A 524 4.75 22.97 8.38
CA GLY A 524 5.29 21.99 7.46
C GLY A 524 4.82 20.56 7.77
N LEU A 525 4.83 20.16 9.05
CA LEU A 525 4.28 18.89 9.51
C LEU A 525 2.76 18.81 9.30
N ALA A 526 2.01 19.86 9.59
CA ALA A 526 0.56 19.87 9.37
C ALA A 526 0.21 19.73 7.88
N ALA A 527 0.99 20.35 7.00
CA ALA A 527 0.86 20.19 5.55
C ALA A 527 1.20 18.76 5.10
N TYR A 528 2.28 18.18 5.60
CA TYR A 528 2.74 16.83 5.26
C TYR A 528 1.74 15.74 5.71
N TYR A 529 1.15 15.88 6.90
CA TYR A 529 0.16 14.95 7.43
C TYR A 529 -1.28 15.37 7.09
N SER A 530 -1.50 15.84 5.87
CA SER A 530 -2.81 16.22 5.34
C SER A 530 -3.07 15.65 3.96
N LYS A 531 -4.29 15.77 3.47
CA LYS A 531 -4.67 15.43 2.08
C LYS A 531 -3.91 16.28 1.05
N GLY A 532 -3.33 17.42 1.47
CA GLY A 532 -2.53 18.31 0.64
C GLY A 532 -1.04 17.96 0.54
N ARG A 533 -0.61 16.81 1.02
CA ARG A 533 0.81 16.38 1.09
C ARG A 533 1.57 16.51 -0.24
N GLU A 534 0.92 16.23 -1.36
CA GLU A 534 1.54 16.27 -2.70
C GLU A 534 1.46 17.68 -3.34
N ASN A 535 0.86 18.65 -2.69
CA ASN A 535 0.80 20.02 -3.19
C ASN A 535 2.11 20.75 -2.89
N GLU A 536 2.48 21.70 -3.77
CA GLU A 536 3.66 22.54 -3.57
C GLU A 536 3.56 23.36 -2.26
N LYS A 537 2.36 23.88 -1.96
CA LYS A 537 2.04 24.62 -0.72
C LYS A 537 0.64 24.30 -0.25
N VAL A 538 0.46 24.30 1.06
CA VAL A 538 -0.83 24.09 1.74
C VAL A 538 -1.09 25.26 2.70
N GLU A 539 -2.31 25.77 2.71
CA GLU A 539 -2.73 26.78 3.69
C GLU A 539 -2.99 26.10 5.04
N ILE A 540 -2.29 26.54 6.08
CA ILE A 540 -2.37 26.00 7.44
C ILE A 540 -2.94 27.04 8.37
N ASP A 541 -4.04 26.70 9.03
CA ASP A 541 -4.59 27.49 10.12
C ASP A 541 -3.88 27.12 11.43
N TYR A 542 -3.55 28.13 12.23
CA TYR A 542 -2.96 27.93 13.54
C TYR A 542 -3.52 28.90 14.58
N VAL A 543 -3.62 28.42 15.79
CA VAL A 543 -4.25 29.18 16.89
C VAL A 543 -3.85 28.60 18.24
N GLN A 544 -3.87 29.41 19.30
CA GLN A 544 -3.68 28.89 20.65
C GLN A 544 -4.82 27.93 21.02
N LYS A 545 -4.50 26.79 21.65
CA LYS A 545 -5.45 25.72 21.97
C LYS A 545 -6.69 26.22 22.73
N LYS A 546 -6.58 27.26 23.56
CA LYS A 546 -7.72 27.87 24.29
C LYS A 546 -8.86 28.33 23.37
N GLN A 547 -8.57 28.64 22.10
CA GLN A 547 -9.56 29.03 21.08
C GLN A 547 -10.21 27.85 20.37
N VAL A 548 -9.66 26.63 20.51
CA VAL A 548 -10.18 25.41 19.87
C VAL A 548 -11.22 24.77 20.78
N LYS A 549 -12.43 24.56 20.24
CA LYS A 549 -13.57 23.98 20.96
C LYS A 549 -14.03 22.69 20.29
N LYS A 550 -14.50 21.75 21.11
CA LYS A 550 -15.13 20.53 20.62
C LYS A 550 -16.56 20.79 20.16
N VAL A 551 -16.93 20.23 19.04
CA VAL A 551 -18.32 20.25 18.53
C VAL A 551 -19.12 19.17 19.23
N ALA A 552 -20.22 19.52 19.86
CA ALA A 552 -21.10 18.56 20.51
C ALA A 552 -21.74 17.62 19.47
N GLY A 553 -21.64 16.30 19.66
CA GLY A 553 -22.21 15.30 18.76
C GLY A 553 -21.44 15.03 17.47
N ALA A 554 -20.35 15.75 17.20
CA ALA A 554 -19.50 15.49 16.03
C ALA A 554 -18.59 14.27 16.25
N ALA A 555 -18.06 13.72 15.14
CA ALA A 555 -17.08 12.66 15.15
C ALA A 555 -15.77 13.11 15.87
N PRO A 556 -14.94 12.17 16.37
CA PRO A 556 -13.67 12.51 17.02
C PRO A 556 -12.78 13.34 16.11
N GLY A 557 -12.03 14.27 16.67
CA GLY A 557 -11.12 15.14 15.94
C GLY A 557 -11.77 16.33 15.24
N PHE A 558 -13.10 16.43 15.22
CA PHE A 558 -13.78 17.60 14.66
C PHE A 558 -13.84 18.75 15.68
N VAL A 559 -13.35 19.89 15.26
CA VAL A 559 -13.21 21.08 16.11
C VAL A 559 -13.75 22.32 15.41
N ILE A 560 -14.11 23.33 16.23
CA ILE A 560 -14.38 24.69 15.76
C ILE A 560 -13.43 25.66 16.45
N TYR A 561 -12.98 26.64 15.71
CA TYR A 561 -12.19 27.76 16.23
C TYR A 561 -12.65 29.05 15.57
N HIS A 562 -12.51 30.13 16.33
CA HIS A 562 -12.81 31.48 15.86
C HIS A 562 -11.55 32.28 16.05
N THR A 563 -11.20 33.18 15.15
CA THR A 563 -9.97 33.95 15.26
C THR A 563 -8.70 33.13 15.15
N ASN A 564 -8.35 32.71 13.96
CA ASN A 564 -7.12 31.98 13.65
C ASN A 564 -6.18 32.86 12.83
N TYR A 565 -4.93 32.45 12.81
CA TYR A 565 -3.93 32.86 11.84
C TYR A 565 -3.82 31.82 10.76
N SER A 566 -3.39 32.21 9.56
CA SER A 566 -3.15 31.29 8.45
C SER A 566 -1.80 31.57 7.82
N MET A 567 -1.11 30.53 7.39
CA MET A 567 0.14 30.63 6.65
C MET A 567 0.23 29.58 5.54
N MET A 568 0.99 29.88 4.49
CA MET A 568 1.30 28.91 3.44
C MET A 568 2.55 28.13 3.82
N ALA A 569 2.43 26.80 3.91
CA ALA A 569 3.53 25.91 4.27
C ALA A 569 3.82 24.89 3.18
N THR A 570 5.10 24.61 2.94
CA THR A 570 5.53 23.48 2.11
C THR A 570 5.49 22.20 2.95
N PRO A 571 4.86 21.09 2.48
CA PRO A 571 4.83 19.82 3.21
C PRO A 571 6.25 19.33 3.52
N SER A 572 6.55 19.08 4.81
CA SER A 572 7.87 18.62 5.24
C SER A 572 7.76 17.79 6.52
N ASN A 573 8.56 16.71 6.62
CA ASN A 573 8.71 15.86 7.82
C ASN A 573 10.19 15.64 8.19
N GLN A 574 11.05 16.59 7.87
CA GLN A 574 12.51 16.49 8.06
C GLN A 574 12.98 16.70 9.51
N LEU A 575 12.07 16.91 10.45
CA LEU A 575 12.41 17.03 11.87
C LEU A 575 12.78 15.67 12.48
N GLU A 576 13.60 15.71 13.53
CA GLU A 576 13.95 14.51 14.28
C GLU A 576 12.70 13.92 14.98
N GLU A 577 12.34 12.68 14.62
CA GLU A 577 11.28 11.93 15.30
C GLU A 577 11.84 11.29 16.57
N LEU A 578 11.27 11.65 17.72
CA LEU A 578 11.62 11.07 19.00
C LEU A 578 10.84 9.78 19.26
N PRO A 579 11.41 8.80 20.00
CA PRO A 579 10.68 7.61 20.42
C PRO A 579 9.43 8.00 21.22
N SER A 580 8.27 7.54 20.79
CA SER A 580 6.96 7.84 21.40
C SER A 580 6.60 6.89 22.57
#